data_71031ae994f4f27951c8a73a5863545a
#
_entry.id   71031ae994f4f27951c8a73a5863545a
#
_cell.length_a   1.000
_cell.length_b   1.000
_cell.length_c   1.000
_cell.angle_alpha   90.00
_cell.angle_beta   90.00
_cell.angle_gamma   90.00
#
_symmetry.space_group_name_H-M   'P 1'
#
loop_
_entity.id
_entity.type
_entity.pdbx_description
1 polymer ?
#
loop_
_entity_poly.entity_id
_entity_poly.type
_entity_poly.pdbx_seq_one_letter_code
_entity_poly.pdbx_strand_id
1 'polypeptide(L)'
;MKYYLIVGEASGDLHAAHLMASLKKNDHEASFRFFGGDMMSAVGGTRVKHYRELAYMGFVPVLLHLRTIFRNMSFCKKDIVAWQPDVVILVDYPGFNLDIAKYLKQHTHIPVYYYISPKIWAWKEWRIKAIRRDVKEMFSILPFETAFYEGKHHYKIHYVGNPTAHEIHEFLTTYHTDFDGFRLKHHIADNRPMIALLPGSRKQEIKDNLVPMLRAVQHFSDRYQIAIGAAPAINPSYYQEVIGNAADVNGLTFNLIHNDTYGLLYHAVAALVTSGTATLETALLHVPQVVCYKTPVPRLIRWAFNHILSCRYISLVNLIVDREVVPELFADRFNVSNIVAELGRILPEGEGRAPMLQAYKEVEKRLGDEIAPDNAARLMVGMLRQEDCCSE
;
A
#
# COMPACT_ATOMS: atom_id res chain seq x y z
N MET A 1 -17.35 -19.06 15.25
CA MET A 1 -18.09 -18.36 14.17
C MET A 1 -17.58 -18.72 12.80
N LYS A 2 -18.40 -18.56 11.73
CA LYS A 2 -18.06 -18.81 10.33
C LYS A 2 -17.74 -17.48 9.62
N TYR A 3 -16.53 -17.33 9.13
CA TYR A 3 -16.05 -16.13 8.45
C TYR A 3 -15.82 -16.40 6.96
N TYR A 4 -16.46 -15.63 6.08
CA TYR A 4 -16.22 -15.70 4.65
C TYR A 4 -15.42 -14.49 4.20
N LEU A 5 -14.17 -14.69 3.69
CA LEU A 5 -13.31 -13.59 3.29
C LEU A 5 -13.14 -13.51 1.77
N ILE A 6 -13.04 -12.29 1.23
CA ILE A 6 -12.83 -12.07 -0.20
C ILE A 6 -11.70 -11.07 -0.41
N VAL A 7 -10.64 -11.52 -1.09
CA VAL A 7 -9.52 -10.69 -1.52
C VAL A 7 -9.32 -10.79 -3.03
N GLY A 8 -8.78 -9.76 -3.65
CA GLY A 8 -8.59 -9.70 -5.10
C GLY A 8 -7.14 -9.67 -5.58
N GLU A 9 -6.16 -9.56 -4.67
CA GLU A 9 -4.74 -9.44 -5.01
C GLU A 9 -3.81 -9.93 -3.90
N ALA A 10 -2.50 -9.98 -4.18
CA ALA A 10 -1.50 -10.51 -3.26
C ALA A 10 -1.41 -9.73 -1.93
N SER A 11 -1.50 -8.39 -1.97
CA SER A 11 -1.50 -7.57 -0.75
C SER A 11 -2.72 -7.85 0.11
N GLY A 12 -3.90 -8.01 -0.52
CA GLY A 12 -5.11 -8.41 0.17
C GLY A 12 -4.98 -9.80 0.83
N ASP A 13 -4.34 -10.76 0.16
CA ASP A 13 -4.08 -12.11 0.70
C ASP A 13 -3.22 -12.06 1.96
N LEU A 14 -2.15 -11.26 1.96
CA LEU A 14 -1.28 -11.05 3.12
C LEU A 14 -2.05 -10.43 4.30
N HIS A 15 -2.74 -9.32 4.07
CA HIS A 15 -3.49 -8.65 5.14
C HIS A 15 -4.65 -9.49 5.67
N ALA A 16 -5.35 -10.22 4.80
CA ALA A 16 -6.40 -11.14 5.22
C ALA A 16 -5.85 -12.34 6.01
N ALA A 17 -4.68 -12.86 5.65
CA ALA A 17 -4.02 -13.92 6.41
C ALA A 17 -3.69 -13.47 7.84
N HIS A 18 -3.14 -12.27 8.02
CA HIS A 18 -2.88 -11.70 9.35
C HIS A 18 -4.19 -11.49 10.12
N LEU A 19 -5.25 -10.98 9.48
CA LEU A 19 -6.56 -10.84 10.10
C LEU A 19 -7.14 -12.21 10.53
N MET A 20 -7.05 -13.25 9.67
CA MET A 20 -7.51 -14.60 10.01
C MET A 20 -6.76 -15.18 11.21
N ALA A 21 -5.44 -14.98 11.28
CA ALA A 21 -4.64 -15.42 12.42
C ALA A 21 -5.08 -14.72 13.71
N SER A 22 -5.39 -13.43 13.64
CA SER A 22 -5.89 -12.65 14.79
C SER A 22 -7.34 -12.99 15.15
N LEU A 23 -8.20 -13.31 14.18
CA LEU A 23 -9.55 -13.82 14.44
C LEU A 23 -9.51 -15.15 15.19
N LYS A 24 -8.60 -16.08 14.85
CA LYS A 24 -8.41 -17.33 15.60
C LYS A 24 -8.01 -17.13 17.06
N LYS A 25 -7.24 -16.08 17.37
CA LYS A 25 -6.88 -15.74 18.76
C LYS A 25 -8.10 -15.29 19.56
N ASN A 26 -9.06 -14.60 18.93
CA ASN A 26 -10.24 -14.04 19.57
C ASN A 26 -11.48 -14.96 19.50
N ASP A 27 -11.48 -15.90 18.57
CA ASP A 27 -12.52 -16.91 18.37
C ASP A 27 -11.87 -18.27 18.07
N HIS A 28 -11.75 -19.12 19.10
CA HIS A 28 -11.08 -20.42 19.01
C HIS A 28 -11.81 -21.43 18.10
N GLU A 29 -13.12 -21.21 17.86
CA GLU A 29 -13.93 -22.03 16.97
C GLU A 29 -14.08 -21.39 15.56
N ALA A 30 -13.25 -20.40 15.22
CA ALA A 30 -13.30 -19.72 13.95
C ALA A 30 -13.15 -20.69 12.77
N SER A 31 -14.13 -20.68 11.88
CA SER A 31 -14.14 -21.44 10.65
C SER A 31 -14.08 -20.49 9.46
N PHE A 32 -13.14 -20.73 8.52
CA PHE A 32 -12.88 -19.84 7.39
C PHE A 32 -13.20 -20.52 6.06
N ARG A 33 -13.87 -19.76 5.19
CA ARG A 33 -14.03 -20.05 3.78
C ARG A 33 -13.72 -18.79 2.99
N PHE A 34 -12.96 -18.89 1.89
CA PHE A 34 -12.44 -17.65 1.29
C PHE A 34 -12.11 -17.76 -0.20
N PHE A 35 -12.19 -16.61 -0.85
CA PHE A 35 -11.51 -16.29 -2.10
C PHE A 35 -10.20 -15.58 -1.72
N GLY A 36 -9.06 -16.25 -1.94
CA GLY A 36 -7.77 -15.75 -1.46
C GLY A 36 -6.61 -16.50 -2.08
N GLY A 37 -5.46 -16.43 -1.46
CA GLY A 37 -4.22 -17.03 -1.95
C GLY A 37 -3.57 -18.00 -0.97
N ASP A 38 -2.26 -18.14 -1.14
CA ASP A 38 -1.47 -19.13 -0.40
C ASP A 38 -1.20 -18.69 1.05
N MET A 39 -1.12 -17.37 1.31
CA MET A 39 -0.93 -16.85 2.68
C MET A 39 -2.16 -17.15 3.56
N MET A 40 -3.36 -16.90 3.08
CA MET A 40 -4.59 -17.27 3.78
C MET A 40 -4.71 -18.80 3.95
N SER A 41 -4.33 -19.57 2.92
CA SER A 41 -4.34 -21.04 3.00
C SER A 41 -3.39 -21.59 4.06
N ALA A 42 -2.27 -20.94 4.30
CA ALA A 42 -1.31 -21.32 5.34
C ALA A 42 -1.88 -21.12 6.76
N VAL A 43 -2.77 -20.14 6.97
CA VAL A 43 -3.47 -19.95 8.24
C VAL A 43 -4.52 -21.03 8.47
N GLY A 44 -5.15 -21.54 7.42
CA GLY A 44 -6.14 -22.62 7.44
C GLY A 44 -7.49 -22.21 6.85
N GLY A 45 -8.47 -23.13 6.92
CA GLY A 45 -9.79 -22.95 6.31
C GLY A 45 -9.87 -23.49 4.88
N THR A 46 -10.99 -23.21 4.19
CA THR A 46 -11.26 -23.71 2.84
C THR A 46 -11.09 -22.61 1.80
N ARG A 47 -10.05 -22.70 0.98
CA ARG A 47 -9.90 -21.84 -0.20
C ARG A 47 -10.85 -22.31 -1.30
N VAL A 48 -11.85 -21.49 -1.62
CA VAL A 48 -12.83 -21.74 -2.67
C VAL A 48 -12.25 -21.41 -4.04
N LYS A 49 -11.49 -20.30 -4.12
CA LYS A 49 -10.87 -19.84 -5.33
C LYS A 49 -9.62 -19.03 -5.09
N HIS A 50 -8.60 -19.17 -5.94
CA HIS A 50 -7.39 -18.38 -5.86
C HIS A 50 -7.62 -16.97 -6.44
N TYR A 51 -7.12 -15.90 -5.78
CA TYR A 51 -7.29 -14.52 -6.25
C TYR A 51 -6.73 -14.29 -7.66
N ARG A 52 -5.70 -15.02 -8.09
CA ARG A 52 -5.15 -14.96 -9.46
C ARG A 52 -6.20 -15.28 -10.55
N GLU A 53 -7.23 -16.03 -10.20
CA GLU A 53 -8.34 -16.33 -11.10
C GLU A 53 -9.42 -15.24 -11.11
N LEU A 54 -9.33 -14.25 -10.20
CA LEU A 54 -10.22 -13.10 -10.11
C LEU A 54 -9.60 -11.83 -10.69
N ALA A 55 -8.29 -11.71 -10.57
CA ALA A 55 -7.55 -10.48 -10.84
C ALA A 55 -7.26 -10.31 -12.33
N TYR A 56 -8.14 -9.59 -13.01
CA TYR A 56 -7.84 -8.97 -14.29
C TYR A 56 -7.64 -7.47 -14.05
N MET A 57 -6.38 -7.01 -14.10
CA MET A 57 -6.05 -5.59 -13.90
C MET A 57 -5.82 -4.91 -15.25
N GLY A 58 -6.37 -3.69 -15.39
CA GLY A 58 -6.29 -2.88 -16.60
C GLY A 58 -7.54 -2.98 -17.48
N PHE A 59 -7.77 -1.93 -18.29
CA PHE A 59 -9.00 -1.81 -19.09
C PHE A 59 -9.18 -2.93 -20.12
N VAL A 60 -8.11 -3.26 -20.86
CA VAL A 60 -8.17 -4.27 -21.92
C VAL A 60 -8.34 -5.70 -21.36
N PRO A 61 -7.56 -6.16 -20.36
CA PRO A 61 -7.78 -7.47 -19.74
C PRO A 61 -9.17 -7.62 -19.13
N VAL A 62 -9.70 -6.59 -18.48
CA VAL A 62 -11.06 -6.61 -17.91
C VAL A 62 -12.11 -6.81 -18.99
N LEU A 63 -12.02 -6.09 -20.12
CA LEU A 63 -12.96 -6.24 -21.25
C LEU A 63 -12.91 -7.65 -21.85
N LEU A 64 -11.73 -8.22 -22.02
CA LEU A 64 -11.55 -9.55 -22.60
C LEU A 64 -12.08 -10.68 -21.69
N HIS A 65 -12.11 -10.44 -20.37
CA HIS A 65 -12.48 -11.46 -19.38
C HIS A 65 -13.80 -11.19 -18.64
N LEU A 66 -14.65 -10.29 -19.13
CA LEU A 66 -15.94 -9.95 -18.50
C LEU A 66 -16.79 -11.17 -18.15
N ARG A 67 -16.89 -12.14 -19.08
CA ARG A 67 -17.66 -13.39 -18.84
C ARG A 67 -17.11 -14.19 -17.65
N THR A 68 -15.79 -14.25 -17.50
CA THR A 68 -15.13 -14.95 -16.38
C THR A 68 -15.36 -14.19 -15.07
N ILE A 69 -15.30 -12.85 -15.08
CA ILE A 69 -15.57 -12.02 -13.90
C ILE A 69 -17.02 -12.23 -13.43
N PHE A 70 -18.00 -12.17 -14.33
CA PHE A 70 -19.41 -12.41 -13.99
C PHE A 70 -19.68 -13.83 -13.50
N ARG A 71 -19.04 -14.85 -14.12
CA ARG A 71 -19.13 -16.24 -13.66
C ARG A 71 -18.56 -16.40 -12.26
N ASN A 72 -17.38 -15.81 -11.98
CA ASN A 72 -16.75 -15.84 -10.65
C ASN A 72 -17.62 -15.15 -9.61
N MET A 73 -18.22 -14.01 -9.95
CA MET A 73 -19.14 -13.28 -9.07
C MET A 73 -20.41 -14.10 -8.77
N SER A 74 -21.02 -14.70 -9.76
CA SER A 74 -22.19 -15.57 -9.57
C SER A 74 -21.86 -16.79 -8.74
N PHE A 75 -20.69 -17.39 -8.95
CA PHE A 75 -20.22 -18.52 -8.15
C PHE A 75 -19.98 -18.10 -6.67
N CYS A 76 -19.30 -16.97 -6.44
CA CYS A 76 -19.06 -16.44 -5.11
C CYS A 76 -20.37 -16.21 -4.33
N LYS A 77 -21.37 -15.57 -4.95
CA LYS A 77 -22.70 -15.33 -4.38
C LYS A 77 -23.38 -16.63 -3.95
N LYS A 78 -23.39 -17.63 -4.82
CA LYS A 78 -23.99 -18.96 -4.54
C LYS A 78 -23.26 -19.67 -3.40
N ASP A 79 -21.95 -19.63 -3.39
CA ASP A 79 -21.12 -20.28 -2.37
C ASP A 79 -21.31 -19.66 -0.99
N ILE A 80 -21.38 -18.33 -0.88
CA ILE A 80 -21.68 -17.63 0.37
C ILE A 80 -23.04 -18.04 0.91
N VAL A 81 -24.08 -17.99 0.05
CA VAL A 81 -25.45 -18.34 0.46
C VAL A 81 -25.57 -19.81 0.86
N ALA A 82 -24.86 -20.72 0.18
CA ALA A 82 -24.86 -22.14 0.54
C ALA A 82 -24.15 -22.44 1.85
N TRP A 83 -23.06 -21.72 2.16
CA TRP A 83 -22.27 -21.95 3.37
C TRP A 83 -22.84 -21.26 4.61
N GLN A 84 -23.67 -20.22 4.45
CA GLN A 84 -24.32 -19.46 5.55
C GLN A 84 -23.28 -18.99 6.58
N PRO A 85 -22.36 -18.07 6.24
CA PRO A 85 -21.43 -17.51 7.21
C PRO A 85 -22.13 -16.55 8.18
N ASP A 86 -21.56 -16.37 9.37
CA ASP A 86 -22.01 -15.37 10.34
C ASP A 86 -21.64 -13.95 9.89
N VAL A 87 -20.55 -13.82 9.09
CA VAL A 87 -20.13 -12.55 8.50
C VAL A 87 -19.37 -12.76 7.20
N VAL A 88 -19.52 -11.82 6.24
CA VAL A 88 -18.67 -11.71 5.06
C VAL A 88 -17.72 -10.52 5.25
N ILE A 89 -16.42 -10.79 5.19
CA ILE A 89 -15.36 -9.78 5.31
C ILE A 89 -14.76 -9.52 3.92
N LEU A 90 -14.98 -8.32 3.41
CA LEU A 90 -14.46 -7.85 2.14
C LEU A 90 -13.15 -7.10 2.38
N VAL A 91 -12.07 -7.47 1.66
CA VAL A 91 -10.77 -6.85 1.85
C VAL A 91 -10.37 -6.11 0.58
N ASP A 92 -10.25 -4.77 0.65
CA ASP A 92 -9.96 -3.91 -0.50
C ASP A 92 -10.79 -4.30 -1.76
N TYR A 93 -10.22 -4.30 -2.97
CA TYR A 93 -10.81 -4.79 -4.23
C TYR A 93 -12.25 -4.31 -4.52
N PRO A 94 -12.51 -3.00 -4.50
CA PRO A 94 -13.87 -2.45 -4.45
C PRO A 94 -14.73 -2.71 -5.69
N GLY A 95 -14.12 -3.04 -6.84
CA GLY A 95 -14.87 -3.31 -8.06
C GLY A 95 -15.73 -4.56 -7.96
N PHE A 96 -15.22 -5.61 -7.36
CA PHE A 96 -15.91 -6.88 -7.14
C PHE A 96 -16.65 -6.88 -5.80
N ASN A 97 -16.00 -6.44 -4.75
CA ASN A 97 -16.47 -6.52 -3.38
C ASN A 97 -17.76 -5.73 -3.13
N LEU A 98 -17.90 -4.53 -3.69
CA LEU A 98 -19.13 -3.74 -3.53
C LEU A 98 -20.36 -4.36 -4.24
N ASP A 99 -20.15 -5.11 -5.34
CA ASP A 99 -21.24 -5.85 -5.99
C ASP A 99 -21.66 -7.09 -5.19
N ILE A 100 -20.73 -7.74 -4.48
CA ILE A 100 -21.04 -8.78 -3.50
C ILE A 100 -21.81 -8.21 -2.33
N ALA A 101 -21.35 -7.09 -1.74
CA ALA A 101 -22.03 -6.41 -0.63
C ALA A 101 -23.49 -6.07 -0.99
N LYS A 102 -23.69 -5.46 -2.17
CA LYS A 102 -25.02 -5.15 -2.70
C LYS A 102 -25.93 -6.37 -2.78
N TYR A 103 -25.41 -7.47 -3.33
CA TYR A 103 -26.18 -8.70 -3.49
C TYR A 103 -26.59 -9.28 -2.12
N LEU A 104 -25.64 -9.36 -1.17
CA LEU A 104 -25.89 -9.89 0.17
C LEU A 104 -26.93 -9.04 0.92
N LYS A 105 -26.84 -7.73 0.84
CA LYS A 105 -27.82 -6.81 1.45
C LYS A 105 -29.23 -6.99 0.90
N GLN A 106 -29.36 -7.35 -0.39
CA GLN A 106 -30.66 -7.49 -1.05
C GLN A 106 -31.30 -8.89 -0.87
N HIS A 107 -30.49 -9.93 -0.65
CA HIS A 107 -30.96 -11.31 -0.73
C HIS A 107 -30.71 -12.13 0.55
N THR A 108 -30.01 -11.57 1.54
CA THR A 108 -29.65 -12.28 2.77
C THR A 108 -29.69 -11.32 3.97
N HIS A 109 -29.57 -11.87 5.18
CA HIS A 109 -29.36 -11.11 6.41
C HIS A 109 -27.90 -11.14 6.89
N ILE A 110 -27.00 -11.77 6.10
CA ILE A 110 -25.59 -11.92 6.44
C ILE A 110 -24.92 -10.52 6.49
N PRO A 111 -24.33 -10.11 7.62
CA PRO A 111 -23.65 -8.83 7.73
C PRO A 111 -22.39 -8.79 6.86
N VAL A 112 -22.13 -7.61 6.30
CA VAL A 112 -20.94 -7.36 5.48
C VAL A 112 -20.04 -6.39 6.22
N TYR A 113 -18.83 -6.83 6.55
CA TYR A 113 -17.75 -6.03 7.09
C TYR A 113 -16.73 -5.74 5.97
N TYR A 114 -16.15 -4.55 6.01
CA TYR A 114 -15.14 -4.16 5.01
C TYR A 114 -13.83 -3.82 5.72
N TYR A 115 -12.79 -4.58 5.43
CA TYR A 115 -11.45 -4.37 5.98
C TYR A 115 -10.52 -3.80 4.90
N ILE A 116 -9.78 -2.75 5.22
CA ILE A 116 -9.01 -1.91 4.29
C ILE A 116 -9.95 -1.19 3.32
N SER A 117 -10.40 -0.02 3.74
CA SER A 117 -11.40 0.78 3.04
C SER A 117 -11.04 1.05 1.58
N PRO A 118 -12.01 1.10 0.67
CA PRO A 118 -11.76 1.53 -0.70
C PRO A 118 -11.32 2.98 -0.74
N LYS A 119 -10.29 3.30 -1.53
CA LYS A 119 -9.72 4.64 -1.68
C LYS A 119 -10.65 5.60 -2.44
N ILE A 120 -11.91 5.71 -1.99
CA ILE A 120 -12.91 6.57 -2.64
C ILE A 120 -12.63 8.07 -2.43
N TRP A 121 -11.83 8.43 -1.43
CA TRP A 121 -11.34 9.78 -1.18
C TRP A 121 -10.42 10.29 -2.29
N ALA A 122 -9.73 9.40 -3.00
CA ALA A 122 -8.87 9.77 -4.13
C ALA A 122 -9.69 9.99 -5.41
N TRP A 123 -10.65 9.11 -5.69
CA TRP A 123 -11.49 9.13 -6.88
C TRP A 123 -12.72 8.24 -6.67
N LYS A 124 -13.79 8.42 -7.44
CA LYS A 124 -15.06 7.67 -7.31
C LYS A 124 -15.74 7.83 -5.94
N GLU A 125 -15.69 9.02 -5.39
CA GLU A 125 -16.33 9.38 -4.11
C GLU A 125 -17.84 9.04 -4.09
N TRP A 126 -18.50 9.01 -5.25
CA TRP A 126 -19.89 8.58 -5.38
C TRP A 126 -20.20 7.18 -4.84
N ARG A 127 -19.18 6.32 -4.70
CA ARG A 127 -19.30 4.97 -4.12
C ARG A 127 -19.71 4.99 -2.64
N ILE A 128 -19.59 6.11 -1.96
CA ILE A 128 -20.05 6.25 -0.57
C ILE A 128 -21.52 5.88 -0.40
N LYS A 129 -22.37 6.13 -1.42
CA LYS A 129 -23.79 5.78 -1.38
C LYS A 129 -24.00 4.26 -1.30
N ALA A 130 -23.20 3.50 -2.05
CA ALA A 130 -23.25 2.04 -2.03
C ALA A 130 -22.68 1.49 -0.70
N ILE A 131 -21.55 2.02 -0.23
CA ILE A 131 -20.93 1.63 1.04
C ILE A 131 -21.92 1.83 2.19
N ARG A 132 -22.53 3.01 2.31
CA ARG A 132 -23.49 3.33 3.37
C ARG A 132 -24.71 2.43 3.35
N ARG A 133 -25.16 1.96 2.19
CA ARG A 133 -26.34 1.09 2.05
C ARG A 133 -26.00 -0.38 2.34
N ASP A 134 -24.84 -0.86 1.88
CA ASP A 134 -24.56 -2.28 1.72
C ASP A 134 -23.51 -2.82 2.71
N VAL A 135 -22.68 -1.96 3.30
CA VAL A 135 -21.62 -2.32 4.26
C VAL A 135 -22.08 -1.95 5.66
N LYS A 136 -22.02 -2.91 6.58
CA LYS A 136 -22.44 -2.71 7.96
C LYS A 136 -21.34 -2.04 8.78
N GLU A 137 -20.13 -2.55 8.72
CA GLU A 137 -18.98 -2.01 9.45
C GLU A 137 -17.77 -1.85 8.51
N MET A 138 -17.03 -0.75 8.67
CA MET A 138 -15.84 -0.41 7.89
C MET A 138 -14.62 -0.28 8.81
N PHE A 139 -13.55 -1.02 8.49
CA PHE A 139 -12.29 -1.00 9.22
C PHE A 139 -11.20 -0.41 8.33
N SER A 140 -10.72 0.77 8.70
CA SER A 140 -9.72 1.53 7.96
C SER A 140 -8.33 1.37 8.56
N ILE A 141 -7.31 1.38 7.70
CA ILE A 141 -5.89 1.37 8.07
C ILE A 141 -5.20 2.73 7.84
N LEU A 142 -5.95 3.76 7.44
CA LEU A 142 -5.43 5.10 7.19
C LEU A 142 -6.17 6.12 8.09
N PRO A 143 -5.46 6.83 8.99
CA PRO A 143 -6.10 7.65 10.02
C PRO A 143 -6.90 8.83 9.44
N PHE A 144 -6.48 9.39 8.31
CA PHE A 144 -7.19 10.50 7.67
C PHE A 144 -8.57 10.09 7.08
N GLU A 145 -8.79 8.80 6.87
CA GLU A 145 -10.07 8.30 6.36
C GLU A 145 -11.22 8.53 7.35
N THR A 146 -10.93 8.60 8.66
CA THR A 146 -11.94 8.95 9.67
C THR A 146 -12.52 10.34 9.39
N ALA A 147 -11.69 11.35 9.15
CA ALA A 147 -12.16 12.69 8.79
C ALA A 147 -12.95 12.70 7.48
N PHE A 148 -12.57 11.89 6.51
CA PHE A 148 -13.28 11.76 5.25
C PHE A 148 -14.65 11.07 5.41
N TYR A 149 -14.70 9.90 6.02
CA TYR A 149 -15.95 9.13 6.15
C TYR A 149 -16.89 9.72 7.21
N GLU A 150 -16.40 10.06 8.39
CA GLU A 150 -17.24 10.57 9.48
C GLU A 150 -17.48 12.08 9.33
N GLY A 151 -16.43 12.87 9.10
CA GLY A 151 -16.53 14.33 9.03
C GLY A 151 -17.30 14.79 7.80
N LYS A 152 -16.99 14.26 6.61
CA LYS A 152 -17.61 14.69 5.35
C LYS A 152 -18.90 13.93 5.03
N HIS A 153 -18.92 12.62 5.29
CA HIS A 153 -20.02 11.75 4.85
C HIS A 153 -20.92 11.25 5.97
N HIS A 154 -20.64 11.57 7.23
CA HIS A 154 -21.42 11.11 8.39
C HIS A 154 -21.61 9.57 8.40
N TYR A 155 -20.57 8.83 8.02
CA TYR A 155 -20.54 7.38 8.01
C TYR A 155 -19.43 6.92 8.95
N LYS A 156 -19.81 6.30 10.06
CA LYS A 156 -18.88 5.83 11.10
C LYS A 156 -17.97 4.73 10.55
N ILE A 157 -16.69 4.81 10.88
CA ILE A 157 -15.69 3.78 10.57
C ILE A 157 -14.84 3.49 11.80
N HIS A 158 -14.06 2.42 11.72
CA HIS A 158 -13.12 2.04 12.77
C HIS A 158 -11.71 2.13 12.23
N TYR A 159 -10.93 3.12 12.69
CA TYR A 159 -9.49 3.12 12.45
C TYR A 159 -8.87 2.04 13.34
N VAL A 160 -8.16 1.10 12.77
CA VAL A 160 -7.65 -0.08 13.49
C VAL A 160 -6.13 -0.13 13.63
N GLY A 161 -5.43 0.92 13.20
CA GLY A 161 -3.98 0.96 13.10
C GLY A 161 -3.52 0.73 11.65
N ASN A 162 -2.21 0.81 11.43
CA ASN A 162 -1.61 0.68 10.10
C ASN A 162 -0.63 -0.50 10.05
N PRO A 163 -0.80 -1.48 9.14
CA PRO A 163 0.09 -2.65 9.04
C PRO A 163 1.55 -2.28 8.79
N THR A 164 1.81 -1.29 7.91
CA THR A 164 3.16 -0.85 7.60
C THR A 164 3.87 -0.26 8.82
N ALA A 165 3.14 0.47 9.69
CA ALA A 165 3.72 1.00 10.92
C ALA A 165 4.17 -0.13 11.86
N HIS A 166 3.37 -1.18 11.97
CA HIS A 166 3.72 -2.35 12.77
C HIS A 166 4.92 -3.11 12.18
N GLU A 167 4.93 -3.38 10.88
CA GLU A 167 6.03 -4.06 10.19
C GLU A 167 7.36 -3.32 10.34
N ILE A 168 7.36 -1.99 10.20
CA ILE A 168 8.56 -1.16 10.41
C ILE A 168 8.98 -1.16 11.88
N HIS A 169 8.06 -1.11 12.81
CA HIS A 169 8.38 -1.20 14.24
C HIS A 169 9.04 -2.55 14.58
N GLU A 170 8.50 -3.67 14.09
CA GLU A 170 9.14 -4.98 14.25
C GLU A 170 10.54 -5.02 13.62
N PHE A 171 10.68 -4.48 12.41
CA PHE A 171 11.98 -4.39 11.76
C PHE A 171 12.97 -3.61 12.63
N LEU A 172 12.63 -2.42 13.09
CA LEU A 172 13.52 -1.58 13.91
C LEU A 172 13.93 -2.23 15.23
N THR A 173 13.08 -3.08 15.82
CA THR A 173 13.39 -3.80 17.06
C THR A 173 14.28 -5.01 16.85
N THR A 174 14.29 -5.60 15.65
CA THR A 174 15.00 -6.85 15.34
C THR A 174 16.23 -6.64 14.46
N TYR A 175 16.32 -5.52 13.76
CA TYR A 175 17.42 -5.25 12.83
C TYR A 175 18.60 -4.60 13.57
N HIS A 176 19.71 -5.34 13.67
CA HIS A 176 20.92 -4.90 14.38
C HIS A 176 22.16 -4.83 13.47
N THR A 177 21.97 -4.96 12.16
CA THR A 177 23.06 -4.91 11.19
C THR A 177 23.51 -3.45 11.04
N ASP A 178 24.79 -3.18 11.27
CA ASP A 178 25.39 -1.87 11.01
C ASP A 178 25.67 -1.65 9.51
N PHE A 179 26.15 -0.48 9.15
CA PHE A 179 26.39 -0.14 7.75
C PHE A 179 27.46 -1.02 7.09
N ASP A 180 28.50 -1.40 7.84
CA ASP A 180 29.55 -2.28 7.31
C ASP A 180 29.03 -3.70 7.10
N GLY A 181 28.25 -4.22 8.01
CA GLY A 181 27.56 -5.51 7.87
C GLY A 181 26.60 -5.52 6.68
N PHE A 182 25.84 -4.44 6.47
CA PHE A 182 24.97 -4.28 5.32
C PHE A 182 25.76 -4.26 4.01
N ARG A 183 26.86 -3.50 3.96
CA ARG A 183 27.74 -3.46 2.79
C ARG A 183 28.34 -4.83 2.47
N LEU A 184 28.81 -5.52 3.49
CA LEU A 184 29.38 -6.87 3.35
C LEU A 184 28.34 -7.85 2.80
N LYS A 185 27.13 -7.85 3.36
CA LYS A 185 26.01 -8.69 2.92
C LYS A 185 25.67 -8.48 1.44
N HIS A 186 25.72 -7.24 0.96
CA HIS A 186 25.36 -6.87 -0.40
C HIS A 186 26.55 -6.68 -1.34
N HIS A 187 27.77 -7.07 -0.93
CA HIS A 187 29.01 -6.94 -1.71
C HIS A 187 29.30 -5.50 -2.18
N ILE A 188 28.98 -4.51 -1.34
CA ILE A 188 29.20 -3.11 -1.61
C ILE A 188 30.61 -2.71 -1.17
N ALA A 189 31.49 -2.40 -2.11
CA ALA A 189 32.86 -2.00 -1.80
C ALA A 189 32.96 -0.54 -1.32
N ASP A 190 32.08 0.33 -1.80
CA ASP A 190 32.05 1.75 -1.50
C ASP A 190 31.54 2.01 -0.08
N ASN A 191 32.20 2.88 0.68
CA ASN A 191 31.84 3.25 2.05
C ASN A 191 31.21 4.66 2.16
N ARG A 192 31.00 5.35 1.06
CA ARG A 192 30.34 6.66 1.04
C ARG A 192 28.88 6.53 1.50
N PRO A 193 28.30 7.61 2.06
CA PRO A 193 26.87 7.64 2.35
C PRO A 193 26.00 7.29 1.13
N MET A 194 24.87 6.65 1.35
CA MET A 194 24.07 6.05 0.28
C MET A 194 22.79 6.83 0.02
N ILE A 195 22.46 7.07 -1.26
CA ILE A 195 21.14 7.52 -1.70
C ILE A 195 20.36 6.32 -2.23
N ALA A 196 19.18 6.07 -1.67
CA ALA A 196 18.31 5.00 -2.11
C ALA A 196 17.37 5.45 -3.24
N LEU A 197 17.17 4.59 -4.23
CA LEU A 197 16.20 4.76 -5.30
C LEU A 197 15.15 3.64 -5.24
N LEU A 198 13.89 4.01 -5.08
CA LEU A 198 12.75 3.09 -5.14
C LEU A 198 11.88 3.45 -6.36
N PRO A 199 12.22 2.95 -7.56
CA PRO A 199 11.62 3.43 -8.81
C PRO A 199 10.22 2.86 -9.07
N GLY A 200 9.70 2.02 -8.19
CA GLY A 200 8.36 1.44 -8.25
C GLY A 200 8.36 -0.08 -8.18
N SER A 201 7.17 -0.65 -8.04
CA SER A 201 6.93 -2.10 -7.92
C SER A 201 6.48 -2.75 -9.24
N ARG A 202 6.18 -1.97 -10.28
CA ARG A 202 5.69 -2.43 -11.59
C ARG A 202 6.67 -2.08 -12.69
N LYS A 203 6.77 -2.93 -13.71
CA LYS A 203 7.64 -2.69 -14.86
C LYS A 203 7.47 -1.30 -15.48
N GLN A 204 6.23 -0.82 -15.64
CA GLN A 204 5.97 0.49 -16.21
C GLN A 204 6.49 1.63 -15.31
N GLU A 205 6.30 1.53 -14.00
CA GLU A 205 6.82 2.52 -13.04
C GLU A 205 8.35 2.59 -13.09
N ILE A 206 9.02 1.44 -13.08
CA ILE A 206 10.48 1.35 -13.18
C ILE A 206 10.98 1.97 -14.50
N LYS A 207 10.36 1.61 -15.62
CA LYS A 207 10.67 2.17 -16.94
C LYS A 207 10.54 3.70 -16.98
N ASP A 208 9.50 4.21 -16.33
CA ASP A 208 9.19 5.63 -16.38
C ASP A 208 10.02 6.47 -15.39
N ASN A 209 10.33 5.93 -14.19
CA ASN A 209 10.91 6.70 -13.10
C ASN A 209 12.42 6.50 -12.94
N LEU A 210 12.97 5.30 -13.22
CA LEU A 210 14.35 4.96 -12.88
C LEU A 210 15.38 5.86 -13.57
N VAL A 211 15.27 6.05 -14.88
CA VAL A 211 16.26 6.83 -15.63
C VAL A 211 16.27 8.31 -15.22
N PRO A 212 15.14 9.02 -15.08
CA PRO A 212 15.14 10.36 -14.51
C PRO A 212 15.72 10.45 -13.08
N MET A 213 15.47 9.46 -12.22
CA MET A 213 16.08 9.39 -10.89
C MET A 213 17.60 9.25 -10.98
N LEU A 214 18.11 8.35 -11.82
CA LEU A 214 19.55 8.16 -12.04
C LEU A 214 20.24 9.43 -12.57
N ARG A 215 19.64 10.11 -13.54
CA ARG A 215 20.14 11.39 -14.04
C ARG A 215 20.26 12.43 -12.93
N ALA A 216 19.29 12.47 -12.03
CA ALA A 216 19.32 13.43 -10.93
C ALA A 216 20.40 13.09 -9.89
N VAL A 217 20.50 11.82 -9.46
CA VAL A 217 21.50 11.44 -8.46
C VAL A 217 22.94 11.46 -9.00
N GLN A 218 23.13 11.42 -10.32
CA GLN A 218 24.44 11.57 -10.95
C GLN A 218 25.13 12.88 -10.54
N HIS A 219 24.38 13.95 -10.28
CA HIS A 219 24.91 15.23 -9.80
C HIS A 219 25.52 15.15 -8.39
N PHE A 220 25.31 14.07 -7.68
CA PHE A 220 25.78 13.84 -6.31
C PHE A 220 26.70 12.61 -6.19
N SER A 221 27.03 11.96 -7.32
CA SER A 221 27.76 10.68 -7.37
C SER A 221 29.22 10.77 -6.93
N ASP A 222 29.79 11.96 -6.83
CA ASP A 222 31.11 12.21 -6.24
C ASP A 222 31.12 12.05 -4.70
N ARG A 223 30.01 12.37 -4.03
CA ARG A 223 29.87 12.34 -2.57
C ARG A 223 29.06 11.17 -2.04
N TYR A 224 28.17 10.64 -2.83
CA TYR A 224 27.24 9.59 -2.41
C TYR A 224 27.30 8.40 -3.36
N GLN A 225 27.20 7.20 -2.80
CA GLN A 225 26.92 6.01 -3.59
C GLN A 225 25.42 5.86 -3.84
N ILE A 226 25.08 5.17 -4.92
CA ILE A 226 23.70 4.99 -5.36
C ILE A 226 23.31 3.54 -5.18
N ALA A 227 22.15 3.30 -4.54
CA ALA A 227 21.59 1.98 -4.42
C ALA A 227 20.12 1.95 -4.83
N ILE A 228 19.78 0.98 -5.66
CA ILE A 228 18.43 0.77 -6.20
C ILE A 228 17.78 -0.39 -5.43
N GLY A 229 16.66 -0.13 -4.76
CA GLY A 229 15.83 -1.18 -4.19
C GLY A 229 15.03 -1.89 -5.28
N ALA A 230 15.33 -3.16 -5.50
CA ALA A 230 14.65 -3.97 -6.50
C ALA A 230 13.34 -4.54 -5.95
N ALA A 231 12.25 -4.34 -6.69
CA ALA A 231 10.96 -4.93 -6.36
C ALA A 231 11.02 -6.46 -6.45
N PRO A 232 10.52 -7.21 -5.44
CA PRO A 232 10.66 -8.67 -5.37
C PRO A 232 10.09 -9.42 -6.59
N ALA A 233 9.04 -8.88 -7.20
CA ALA A 233 8.38 -9.50 -8.37
C ALA A 233 9.06 -9.19 -9.71
N ILE A 234 10.12 -8.38 -9.73
CA ILE A 234 10.78 -7.92 -10.96
C ILE A 234 12.16 -8.56 -11.10
N ASN A 235 12.42 -9.17 -12.27
CA ASN A 235 13.73 -9.75 -12.55
C ASN A 235 14.81 -8.67 -12.59
N PRO A 236 15.98 -8.88 -11.96
CA PRO A 236 17.12 -7.98 -11.98
C PRO A 236 17.55 -7.52 -13.37
N SER A 237 17.51 -8.40 -14.36
CA SER A 237 17.85 -8.08 -15.74
C SER A 237 17.01 -6.95 -16.34
N TYR A 238 15.78 -6.75 -15.85
CA TYR A 238 14.91 -5.68 -16.33
C TYR A 238 15.44 -4.30 -15.95
N TYR A 239 16.05 -4.15 -14.77
CA TYR A 239 16.68 -2.90 -14.36
C TYR A 239 17.88 -2.59 -15.27
N GLN A 240 18.69 -3.60 -15.59
CA GLN A 240 19.83 -3.46 -16.52
C GLN A 240 19.37 -3.11 -17.94
N GLU A 241 18.28 -3.72 -18.41
CA GLU A 241 17.67 -3.38 -19.70
C GLU A 241 17.21 -1.91 -19.74
N VAL A 242 16.50 -1.44 -18.72
CA VAL A 242 16.02 -0.05 -18.65
C VAL A 242 17.17 0.94 -18.62
N ILE A 243 18.24 0.66 -17.87
CA ILE A 243 19.43 1.51 -17.76
C ILE A 243 20.25 1.46 -19.03
N GLY A 244 20.47 0.28 -19.63
CA GLY A 244 21.24 0.10 -20.85
C GLY A 244 20.66 0.81 -22.07
N ASN A 245 19.36 1.08 -22.07
CA ASN A 245 18.69 1.88 -23.10
C ASN A 245 18.91 3.41 -22.94
N ALA A 246 19.57 3.86 -21.87
CA ALA A 246 19.81 5.27 -21.58
C ALA A 246 21.34 5.55 -21.58
N ALA A 247 21.89 5.93 -22.73
CA ALA A 247 23.33 6.10 -22.94
C ALA A 247 23.99 7.11 -21.98
N ASP A 248 23.28 8.11 -21.54
CA ASP A 248 23.74 9.19 -20.67
C ASP A 248 23.91 8.80 -19.19
N VAL A 249 23.38 7.68 -18.77
CA VAL A 249 23.59 7.09 -17.43
C VAL A 249 24.37 5.77 -17.49
N ASN A 250 24.82 5.37 -18.68
CA ASN A 250 25.51 4.12 -18.95
C ASN A 250 26.96 4.16 -18.49
N GLY A 251 27.33 4.32 -17.37
CA GLY A 251 28.64 4.44 -16.74
C GLY A 251 28.54 4.84 -15.29
N LEU A 252 27.30 5.11 -14.83
CA LEU A 252 27.03 5.39 -13.45
C LEU A 252 27.13 4.10 -12.63
N THR A 253 27.95 4.11 -11.60
CA THR A 253 28.04 2.98 -10.67
C THR A 253 26.88 3.00 -9.70
N PHE A 254 26.19 1.88 -9.56
CA PHE A 254 25.08 1.69 -8.62
C PHE A 254 25.07 0.27 -8.07
N ASN A 255 24.46 0.08 -6.91
CA ASN A 255 24.22 -1.20 -6.29
C ASN A 255 22.73 -1.58 -6.44
N LEU A 256 22.43 -2.82 -6.85
CA LEU A 256 21.06 -3.31 -6.94
C LEU A 256 20.77 -4.22 -5.74
N ILE A 257 19.90 -3.78 -4.85
CA ILE A 257 19.58 -4.45 -3.59
C ILE A 257 18.28 -5.24 -3.74
N HIS A 258 18.36 -6.55 -3.53
CA HIS A 258 17.24 -7.48 -3.64
C HIS A 258 16.76 -7.92 -2.27
N ASN A 259 15.44 -7.97 -2.08
CA ASN A 259 14.77 -8.52 -0.89
C ASN A 259 15.26 -7.92 0.44
N ASP A 260 15.79 -6.71 0.44
CA ASP A 260 16.26 -6.01 1.63
C ASP A 260 16.03 -4.48 1.51
N THR A 261 14.81 -4.11 1.14
CA THR A 261 14.45 -2.69 0.98
C THR A 261 14.51 -1.94 2.30
N TYR A 262 14.11 -2.57 3.41
CA TYR A 262 14.17 -1.93 4.72
C TYR A 262 15.60 -1.73 5.19
N GLY A 263 16.49 -2.72 5.01
CA GLY A 263 17.91 -2.57 5.28
C GLY A 263 18.56 -1.48 4.41
N LEU A 264 18.22 -1.41 3.12
CA LEU A 264 18.65 -0.34 2.24
C LEU A 264 18.21 1.04 2.76
N LEU A 265 16.93 1.22 3.09
CA LEU A 265 16.41 2.47 3.59
C LEU A 265 17.01 2.85 4.94
N TYR A 266 17.15 1.89 5.86
CA TYR A 266 17.74 2.12 7.19
C TYR A 266 19.14 2.73 7.13
N HIS A 267 19.92 2.37 6.10
CA HIS A 267 21.28 2.86 5.89
C HIS A 267 21.37 4.02 4.89
N ALA A 268 20.26 4.44 4.27
CA ALA A 268 20.25 5.54 3.32
C ALA A 268 20.20 6.91 4.00
N VAL A 269 20.93 7.88 3.47
CA VAL A 269 20.88 9.27 3.96
C VAL A 269 19.73 10.07 3.34
N ALA A 270 19.26 9.68 2.18
CA ALA A 270 18.10 10.23 1.49
C ALA A 270 17.55 9.22 0.49
N ALA A 271 16.32 9.41 0.02
CA ALA A 271 15.69 8.52 -0.96
C ALA A 271 14.90 9.27 -2.04
N LEU A 272 14.91 8.72 -3.26
CA LEU A 272 13.94 9.05 -4.32
C LEU A 272 12.93 7.91 -4.40
N VAL A 273 11.66 8.19 -4.15
CA VAL A 273 10.64 7.15 -3.93
C VAL A 273 9.46 7.33 -4.87
N THR A 274 9.08 6.29 -5.59
CA THR A 274 7.83 6.29 -6.36
C THR A 274 6.62 6.25 -5.42
N SER A 275 5.60 7.07 -5.73
CA SER A 275 4.39 7.15 -4.91
C SER A 275 3.75 5.79 -4.69
N GLY A 276 3.45 5.48 -3.42
CA GLY A 276 2.88 4.21 -2.96
C GLY A 276 3.16 4.00 -1.48
N THR A 277 3.02 2.77 -1.00
CA THR A 277 3.31 2.37 0.40
C THR A 277 4.76 2.68 0.78
N ALA A 278 5.69 2.54 -0.18
CA ALA A 278 7.10 2.83 0.02
C ALA A 278 7.38 4.25 0.56
N THR A 279 6.53 5.23 0.27
CA THR A 279 6.68 6.58 0.85
C THR A 279 6.46 6.58 2.36
N LEU A 280 5.53 5.78 2.85
CA LEU A 280 5.28 5.63 4.29
C LEU A 280 6.39 4.83 4.96
N GLU A 281 6.82 3.71 4.36
CA GLU A 281 7.95 2.91 4.82
C GLU A 281 9.21 3.76 5.00
N THR A 282 9.53 4.59 3.99
CA THR A 282 10.67 5.49 4.00
C THR A 282 10.58 6.54 5.12
N ALA A 283 9.40 7.09 5.36
CA ALA A 283 9.19 8.07 6.44
C ALA A 283 9.33 7.44 7.83
N LEU A 284 8.77 6.23 8.02
CA LEU A 284 8.83 5.49 9.27
C LEU A 284 10.25 4.97 9.60
N LEU A 285 11.08 4.77 8.57
CA LEU A 285 12.52 4.50 8.72
C LEU A 285 13.34 5.80 8.89
N HIS A 286 12.71 6.97 9.05
CA HIS A 286 13.34 8.27 9.21
C HIS A 286 14.28 8.68 8.08
N VAL A 287 13.99 8.28 6.85
CA VAL A 287 14.78 8.63 5.67
C VAL A 287 14.14 9.81 4.94
N PRO A 288 14.82 10.97 4.83
CA PRO A 288 14.34 12.08 4.00
C PRO A 288 14.14 11.65 2.56
N GLN A 289 13.01 12.06 1.95
CA GLN A 289 12.64 11.57 0.62
C GLN A 289 12.07 12.64 -0.29
N VAL A 290 12.24 12.42 -1.59
CA VAL A 290 11.51 13.11 -2.65
C VAL A 290 10.62 12.09 -3.35
N VAL A 291 9.33 12.39 -3.42
CA VAL A 291 8.35 11.52 -4.09
C VAL A 291 8.35 11.83 -5.58
N CYS A 292 8.59 10.81 -6.39
CA CYS A 292 8.77 10.88 -7.82
C CYS A 292 7.74 10.01 -8.55
N TYR A 293 6.95 10.60 -9.46
CA TYR A 293 5.96 9.83 -10.21
C TYR A 293 5.72 10.40 -11.61
N LYS A 294 6.16 9.65 -12.63
CA LYS A 294 5.88 10.01 -14.02
C LYS A 294 4.44 9.64 -14.37
N THR A 295 3.78 10.54 -15.07
CA THR A 295 2.43 10.32 -15.57
C THR A 295 2.37 10.49 -17.10
N PRO A 296 1.50 9.74 -17.79
CA PRO A 296 1.24 10.04 -19.20
C PRO A 296 0.52 11.38 -19.31
N VAL A 297 0.78 12.13 -20.40
CA VAL A 297 0.17 13.45 -20.66
C VAL A 297 0.21 14.39 -19.44
N PRO A 298 1.40 14.80 -18.97
CA PRO A 298 1.59 15.43 -17.65
C PRO A 298 0.71 16.66 -17.39
N ARG A 299 0.55 17.56 -18.37
CA ARG A 299 -0.25 18.77 -18.19
C ARG A 299 -1.74 18.50 -17.99
N LEU A 300 -2.27 17.51 -18.72
CA LEU A 300 -3.67 17.10 -18.60
C LEU A 300 -3.92 16.43 -17.25
N ILE A 301 -3.00 15.56 -16.82
CA ILE A 301 -3.07 14.88 -15.50
C ILE A 301 -2.99 15.91 -14.37
N ARG A 302 -2.12 16.92 -14.46
CA ARG A 302 -2.07 18.02 -13.48
C ARG A 302 -3.37 18.80 -13.42
N TRP A 303 -3.93 19.13 -14.57
CA TRP A 303 -5.22 19.81 -14.62
C TRP A 303 -6.34 18.96 -13.99
N ALA A 304 -6.42 17.68 -14.35
CA ALA A 304 -7.40 16.75 -13.79
C ALA A 304 -7.20 16.57 -12.27
N PHE A 305 -5.95 16.48 -11.79
CA PHE A 305 -5.64 16.41 -10.37
C PHE A 305 -6.16 17.62 -9.61
N ASN A 306 -5.95 18.81 -10.14
CA ASN A 306 -6.36 20.06 -9.47
C ASN A 306 -7.87 20.34 -9.52
N HIS A 307 -8.63 19.73 -10.48
CA HIS A 307 -10.03 20.09 -10.73
C HIS A 307 -11.02 18.92 -10.57
N ILE A 308 -10.55 17.68 -10.66
CA ILE A 308 -11.42 16.49 -10.67
C ILE A 308 -11.17 15.60 -9.45
N LEU A 309 -9.92 15.47 -9.02
CA LEU A 309 -9.58 14.60 -7.89
C LEU A 309 -9.84 15.32 -6.56
N SER A 310 -10.33 14.58 -5.60
CA SER A 310 -10.68 15.11 -4.27
C SER A 310 -9.49 15.17 -3.31
N CYS A 311 -8.34 14.56 -3.67
CA CYS A 311 -7.15 14.53 -2.83
C CYS A 311 -6.15 15.62 -3.26
N ARG A 312 -5.48 16.21 -2.26
CA ARG A 312 -4.47 17.27 -2.48
C ARG A 312 -3.07 16.70 -2.71
N TYR A 313 -2.82 15.49 -2.25
CA TYR A 313 -1.51 14.83 -2.21
C TYR A 313 -1.58 13.44 -2.82
N ILE A 314 -0.42 12.93 -3.25
CA ILE A 314 -0.28 11.58 -3.84
C ILE A 314 0.46 10.60 -2.92
N SER A 315 1.26 11.10 -1.96
CA SER A 315 1.96 10.28 -0.98
C SER A 315 1.14 10.07 0.29
N LEU A 316 1.27 8.89 0.89
CA LEU A 316 0.61 8.61 2.18
C LEU A 316 1.12 9.53 3.29
N VAL A 317 2.39 9.92 3.26
CA VAL A 317 2.99 10.83 4.24
C VAL A 317 2.22 12.16 4.29
N ASN A 318 2.06 12.82 3.14
CA ASN A 318 1.36 14.11 3.06
C ASN A 318 -0.13 13.97 3.35
N LEU A 319 -0.77 12.88 2.89
CA LEU A 319 -2.18 12.59 3.15
C LEU A 319 -2.47 12.39 4.65
N ILE A 320 -1.60 11.69 5.36
CA ILE A 320 -1.78 11.41 6.80
C ILE A 320 -1.77 12.70 7.61
N VAL A 321 -0.91 13.66 7.28
CA VAL A 321 -0.81 14.93 8.02
C VAL A 321 -1.56 16.09 7.37
N ASP A 322 -2.17 15.86 6.20
CA ASP A 322 -2.92 16.85 5.39
C ASP A 322 -2.11 18.13 5.10
N ARG A 323 -0.81 17.99 4.90
CA ARG A 323 0.10 19.06 4.47
C ARG A 323 1.31 18.48 3.73
N GLU A 324 2.02 19.33 2.97
CA GLU A 324 3.25 18.94 2.32
C GLU A 324 4.39 18.79 3.34
N VAL A 325 4.78 17.56 3.60
CA VAL A 325 5.94 17.16 4.42
C VAL A 325 7.07 16.72 3.52
N VAL A 326 6.73 15.95 2.50
CA VAL A 326 7.67 15.49 1.47
C VAL A 326 7.34 16.14 0.14
N PRO A 327 8.33 16.62 -0.63
CA PRO A 327 8.07 17.19 -1.95
C PRO A 327 7.54 16.11 -2.90
N GLU A 328 6.45 16.43 -3.60
CA GLU A 328 5.81 15.54 -4.56
C GLU A 328 6.05 16.03 -6.00
N LEU A 329 6.96 15.36 -6.67
CA LEU A 329 7.30 15.64 -8.07
C LEU A 329 6.52 14.67 -8.97
N PHE A 330 5.37 15.11 -9.44
CA PHE A 330 4.56 14.32 -10.39
C PHE A 330 4.10 15.18 -11.55
N ALA A 331 3.69 14.54 -12.61
CA ALA A 331 3.24 15.15 -13.85
C ALA A 331 4.32 16.09 -14.44
N ASP A 332 4.03 17.36 -14.66
CA ASP A 332 4.94 18.36 -15.23
C ASP A 332 6.07 18.77 -14.25
N ARG A 333 5.90 18.57 -12.95
CA ARG A 333 6.96 18.80 -11.96
C ARG A 333 7.99 17.67 -11.90
N PHE A 334 7.70 16.50 -12.45
CA PHE A 334 8.61 15.38 -12.50
C PHE A 334 9.65 15.57 -13.64
N ASN A 335 10.73 16.22 -13.33
CA ASN A 335 11.88 16.44 -14.22
C ASN A 335 13.18 16.45 -13.43
N VAL A 336 14.30 16.23 -14.12
CA VAL A 336 15.61 16.07 -13.50
C VAL A 336 16.01 17.28 -12.67
N SER A 337 15.81 18.49 -13.17
CA SER A 337 16.19 19.73 -12.47
C SER A 337 15.46 19.87 -11.13
N ASN A 338 14.16 19.57 -11.09
CA ASN A 338 13.39 19.62 -9.85
C ASN A 338 13.83 18.52 -8.89
N ILE A 339 14.11 17.30 -9.38
CA ILE A 339 14.62 16.22 -8.54
C ILE A 339 15.96 16.61 -7.91
N VAL A 340 16.89 17.17 -8.68
CA VAL A 340 18.19 17.64 -8.19
C VAL A 340 18.00 18.71 -7.11
N ALA A 341 17.15 19.70 -7.36
CA ALA A 341 16.88 20.78 -6.41
C ALA A 341 16.32 20.25 -5.09
N GLU A 342 15.26 19.44 -5.14
CA GLU A 342 14.61 18.92 -3.93
C GLU A 342 15.48 17.89 -3.20
N LEU A 343 16.23 17.04 -3.94
CA LEU A 343 17.19 16.11 -3.32
C LEU A 343 18.29 16.88 -2.59
N GLY A 344 18.86 17.94 -3.20
CA GLY A 344 19.87 18.78 -2.56
C GLY A 344 19.38 19.39 -1.23
N ARG A 345 18.11 19.77 -1.15
CA ARG A 345 17.51 20.33 0.06
C ARG A 345 17.37 19.36 1.23
N ILE A 346 17.31 18.06 0.96
CA ILE A 346 17.09 17.02 1.99
C ILE A 346 18.33 16.17 2.30
N LEU A 347 19.42 16.35 1.57
CA LEU A 347 20.72 15.75 1.89
C LEU A 347 21.23 16.27 3.26
N PRO A 348 22.25 15.65 3.89
CA PRO A 348 22.66 15.96 5.27
C PRO A 348 22.85 17.44 5.61
N GLU A 349 23.30 18.25 4.67
CA GLU A 349 23.51 19.69 4.85
C GLU A 349 22.34 20.55 4.36
N GLY A 350 21.28 19.92 3.86
CA GLY A 350 20.13 20.61 3.27
C GLY A 350 19.17 21.16 4.31
N GLU A 351 18.65 22.36 4.06
CA GLU A 351 17.73 23.08 4.97
C GLU A 351 16.38 22.35 5.18
N GLY A 352 15.94 21.55 4.22
CA GLY A 352 14.68 20.81 4.26
C GLY A 352 14.73 19.53 5.11
N ARG A 353 15.92 19.03 5.44
CA ARG A 353 16.10 17.76 6.15
C ARG A 353 15.51 17.75 7.56
N ALA A 354 15.91 18.68 8.40
CA ALA A 354 15.48 18.70 9.79
C ALA A 354 13.96 18.92 9.94
N PRO A 355 13.31 19.86 9.21
CA PRO A 355 11.86 19.99 9.21
C PRO A 355 11.13 18.72 8.77
N MET A 356 11.64 18.01 7.75
CA MET A 356 11.04 16.77 7.25
C MET A 356 11.09 15.67 8.31
N LEU A 357 12.24 15.44 8.93
CA LEU A 357 12.41 14.46 10.01
C LEU A 357 11.54 14.78 11.23
N GLN A 358 11.39 16.06 11.56
CA GLN A 358 10.48 16.48 12.65
C GLN A 358 9.01 16.19 12.29
N ALA A 359 8.64 16.37 11.04
CA ALA A 359 7.26 16.09 10.57
C ALA A 359 6.95 14.59 10.51
N TYR A 360 7.94 13.72 10.33
CA TYR A 360 7.73 12.25 10.40
C TYR A 360 7.24 11.79 11.77
N LYS A 361 7.67 12.45 12.85
CA LYS A 361 7.13 12.19 14.20
C LYS A 361 5.63 12.47 14.31
N GLU A 362 5.12 13.46 13.56
CA GLU A 362 3.67 13.69 13.48
C GLU A 362 2.97 12.57 12.71
N VAL A 363 3.59 12.06 11.65
CA VAL A 363 3.06 10.91 10.89
C VAL A 363 2.93 9.70 11.81
N GLU A 364 3.98 9.35 12.55
CA GLU A 364 4.00 8.25 13.52
C GLU A 364 2.91 8.42 14.58
N LYS A 365 2.82 9.61 15.17
CA LYS A 365 1.80 9.92 16.17
C LYS A 365 0.36 9.73 15.64
N ARG A 366 0.10 10.09 14.37
CA ARG A 366 -1.23 9.93 13.77
C ARG A 366 -1.54 8.48 13.41
N LEU A 367 -0.52 7.69 13.10
CA LEU A 367 -0.68 6.26 12.85
C LEU A 367 -0.98 5.49 14.14
N GLY A 368 -0.40 5.91 15.27
CA GLY A 368 -0.54 5.20 16.55
C GLY A 368 0.18 3.85 16.56
N ASP A 369 0.07 3.16 17.68
CA ASP A 369 0.81 1.91 17.94
C ASP A 369 -0.08 0.65 17.83
N GLU A 370 -1.31 0.80 17.36
CA GLU A 370 -2.28 -0.30 17.26
C GLU A 370 -1.85 -1.31 16.18
N ILE A 371 -1.87 -2.58 16.55
CA ILE A 371 -1.63 -3.70 15.61
C ILE A 371 -2.92 -3.93 14.81
N ALA A 372 -2.93 -3.48 13.56
CA ALA A 372 -4.12 -3.41 12.73
C ALA A 372 -4.95 -4.72 12.67
N PRO A 373 -4.38 -5.91 12.39
CA PRO A 373 -5.16 -7.14 12.34
C PRO A 373 -5.70 -7.57 13.71
N ASP A 374 -4.95 -7.37 14.80
CA ASP A 374 -5.37 -7.76 16.15
C ASP A 374 -6.51 -6.86 16.64
N ASN A 375 -6.40 -5.55 16.42
CA ASN A 375 -7.43 -4.59 16.78
C ASN A 375 -8.71 -4.80 15.94
N ALA A 376 -8.58 -5.01 14.63
CA ALA A 376 -9.71 -5.31 13.75
C ALA A 376 -10.43 -6.60 14.20
N ALA A 377 -9.69 -7.69 14.44
CA ALA A 377 -10.26 -8.96 14.88
C ALA A 377 -11.01 -8.83 16.21
N ARG A 378 -10.41 -8.14 17.20
CA ARG A 378 -11.04 -7.90 18.50
C ARG A 378 -12.36 -7.15 18.37
N LEU A 379 -12.38 -6.08 17.55
CA LEU A 379 -13.59 -5.30 17.29
C LEU A 379 -14.65 -6.13 16.56
N MET A 380 -14.28 -6.84 15.50
CA MET A 380 -15.19 -7.66 14.69
C MET A 380 -15.87 -8.74 15.53
N VAL A 381 -15.09 -9.50 16.30
CA VAL A 381 -15.62 -10.57 17.19
C VAL A 381 -16.50 -9.98 18.27
N GLY A 382 -16.11 -8.84 18.87
CA GLY A 382 -16.91 -8.16 19.89
C GLY A 382 -18.28 -7.73 19.36
N MET A 383 -18.34 -7.14 18.17
CA MET A 383 -19.58 -6.70 17.52
C MET A 383 -20.49 -7.88 17.16
N LEU A 384 -19.95 -8.97 16.61
CA LEU A 384 -20.73 -10.14 16.24
C LEU A 384 -21.36 -10.80 17.48
N ARG A 385 -20.62 -10.94 18.59
CA ARG A 385 -21.16 -11.50 19.83
C ARG A 385 -22.27 -10.65 20.47
N GLN A 386 -22.18 -9.30 20.34
CA GLN A 386 -23.23 -8.42 20.85
C GLN A 386 -24.53 -8.55 20.04
N GLU A 387 -24.44 -8.82 18.74
CA GLU A 387 -25.62 -9.04 17.89
C GLU A 387 -26.34 -10.34 18.22
N ASP A 388 -25.58 -11.41 18.47
CA ASP A 388 -26.17 -12.70 18.89
C ASP A 388 -26.95 -12.55 20.20
N CYS A 389 -26.40 -11.83 21.20
CA CYS A 389 -27.08 -11.57 22.47
C CYS A 389 -28.34 -10.67 22.37
N CYS A 390 -28.47 -9.86 21.31
CA CYS A 390 -29.64 -9.01 21.10
C CYS A 390 -30.73 -9.70 20.24
N SER A 391 -30.43 -10.87 19.68
CA SER A 391 -31.31 -11.64 18.78
C SER A 391 -32.03 -12.78 19.53
N GLU A 392 -31.59 -13.10 20.76
CA GLU A 392 -32.28 -13.97 21.73
C GLU A 392 -33.21 -13.14 22.64
#